data_6cd7c702ab4125a0b983ea7ddbb49a3f
#
_entry.id   6cd7c702ab4125a0b983ea7ddbb49a3f
#
_cell.length_a   1.000
_cell.length_b   1.000
_cell.length_c   1.000
_cell.angle_alpha   90.00
_cell.angle_beta   90.00
_cell.angle_gamma   90.00
#
_symmetry.space_group_name_H-M   'P 1'
#
loop_
_entity.id
_entity.type
_entity.pdbx_description
1 polymer ?
#
loop_
_entity_poly.entity_id
_entity_poly.type
_entity_poly.pdbx_seq_one_letter_code
_entity_poly.pdbx_strand_id
1 'polypeptide(L)'
;KLPQKRAGIRIIENFFSRITAIDSINKREPPVPESVLKGLEHEPKITDFTLIKELGTGSFGRVLLVQHNITQAQYAIKAIDKRSQANIQERIYFRREIEIMYRIHHPNVVKLFGHFEDNTYCYFIMEYIEGGNIYSYVPKNGIRTISTQQVASIIKDVISATYFLHHMNPPIIHRDIKPENVLLSSGMQAKLTDFGWSNYINIGYKRTTVCGTPIYLAPEMINNTGHDEKVDIWCIGVLLFELMTGVQPWSGTDIRTVKHNISRLKINWPKNMEN
;
A
#
# COMPACT_ATOMS: atom_id res chain seq x y z
N LYS A 1 17.71 -37.78 14.97
CA LYS A 1 17.70 -36.42 14.42
C LYS A 1 16.46 -36.22 13.53
N LEU A 2 15.24 -36.01 14.11
CA LEU A 2 14.03 -35.61 13.36
C LEU A 2 12.87 -35.15 14.27
N PRO A 3 13.08 -34.30 15.31
CA PRO A 3 11.98 -33.66 16.05
C PRO A 3 11.65 -32.23 15.61
N GLN A 4 12.62 -31.49 15.03
CA GLN A 4 12.40 -30.04 14.75
C GLN A 4 11.50 -29.76 13.54
N LYS A 5 11.44 -30.61 12.52
CA LYS A 5 10.52 -30.43 11.38
C LYS A 5 9.04 -30.62 11.74
N ARG A 6 8.74 -31.51 12.71
CA ARG A 6 7.34 -31.72 13.17
C ARG A 6 6.82 -30.59 14.04
N ALA A 7 7.69 -29.91 14.79
CA ALA A 7 7.29 -28.75 15.60
C ALA A 7 6.91 -27.53 14.73
N GLY A 8 7.70 -27.27 13.66
CA GLY A 8 7.40 -26.19 12.71
C GLY A 8 6.08 -26.41 11.96
N ILE A 9 5.79 -27.63 11.52
CA ILE A 9 4.53 -27.97 10.85
C ILE A 9 3.34 -27.80 11.80
N ARG A 10 3.45 -28.23 13.05
CA ARG A 10 2.39 -28.06 14.08
C ARG A 10 2.10 -26.59 14.44
N ILE A 11 3.13 -25.74 14.42
CA ILE A 11 2.96 -24.29 14.64
C ILE A 11 2.21 -23.67 13.46
N ILE A 12 2.53 -24.09 12.23
CA ILE A 12 1.85 -23.66 11.01
C ILE A 12 0.40 -24.17 10.99
N GLU A 13 0.14 -25.42 11.31
CA GLU A 13 -1.20 -26.00 11.38
C GLU A 13 -2.06 -25.35 12.49
N ASN A 14 -1.50 -25.08 13.68
CA ASN A 14 -2.17 -24.33 14.74
C ASN A 14 -2.40 -22.84 14.38
N PHE A 15 -1.54 -22.25 13.58
CA PHE A 15 -1.74 -20.91 13.05
C PHE A 15 -2.87 -20.90 12.00
N PHE A 16 -2.90 -21.89 11.11
CA PHE A 16 -3.99 -22.06 10.14
C PHE A 16 -5.32 -22.40 10.80
N SER A 17 -5.36 -23.27 11.83
CA SER A 17 -6.59 -23.57 12.55
C SER A 17 -7.13 -22.36 13.34
N ARG A 18 -6.27 -21.45 13.80
CA ARG A 18 -6.68 -20.18 14.41
C ARG A 18 -7.17 -19.17 13.37
N ILE A 19 -6.60 -19.16 12.17
CA ILE A 19 -7.08 -18.34 11.04
C ILE A 19 -8.44 -18.87 10.55
N THR A 20 -8.60 -20.17 10.39
CA THR A 20 -9.91 -20.78 10.03
C THR A 20 -10.95 -20.66 11.13
N ALA A 21 -10.55 -20.60 12.41
CA ALA A 21 -11.47 -20.30 13.52
C ALA A 21 -11.90 -18.82 13.55
N ILE A 22 -11.01 -17.89 13.11
CA ILE A 22 -11.36 -16.48 12.88
C ILE A 22 -12.29 -16.36 11.66
N ASP A 23 -12.04 -17.12 10.58
CA ASP A 23 -12.93 -17.22 9.41
C ASP A 23 -14.32 -17.78 9.76
N SER A 24 -14.43 -18.64 10.79
CA SER A 24 -15.73 -19.16 11.26
C SER A 24 -16.52 -18.15 12.12
N ILE A 25 -15.85 -17.14 12.69
CA ILE A 25 -16.48 -16.04 13.44
C ILE A 25 -16.90 -14.89 12.51
N ASN A 26 -16.23 -14.72 11.37
CA ASN A 26 -16.48 -13.65 10.38
C ASN A 26 -17.00 -14.19 9.03
N LYS A 27 -17.94 -15.11 9.03
CA LYS A 27 -18.67 -15.56 7.82
C LYS A 27 -19.66 -14.52 7.26
N ARG A 28 -19.38 -13.24 7.42
CA ARG A 28 -19.95 -12.21 6.57
C ARG A 28 -18.79 -11.52 5.88
N GLU A 29 -18.52 -11.92 4.62
CA GLU A 29 -17.79 -11.06 3.70
C GLU A 29 -18.41 -9.66 3.84
N PRO A 30 -17.60 -8.60 4.07
CA PRO A 30 -18.16 -7.26 4.13
C PRO A 30 -18.89 -7.03 2.81
N PRO A 31 -20.17 -6.62 2.85
CA PRO A 31 -20.97 -6.53 1.66
C PRO A 31 -20.31 -5.55 0.69
N VAL A 32 -20.23 -5.94 -0.57
CA VAL A 32 -19.93 -4.99 -1.65
C VAL A 32 -20.93 -3.84 -1.51
N PRO A 33 -20.51 -2.57 -1.51
CA PRO A 33 -21.41 -1.47 -1.23
C PRO A 33 -22.64 -1.51 -2.12
N GLU A 34 -23.76 -1.16 -1.55
CA GLU A 34 -25.04 -1.08 -2.25
C GLU A 34 -24.96 -0.24 -3.54
N SER A 35 -24.07 0.79 -3.55
CA SER A 35 -23.78 1.59 -4.76
C SER A 35 -23.17 0.80 -5.91
N VAL A 36 -22.39 -0.24 -5.63
CA VAL A 36 -21.81 -1.14 -6.66
C VAL A 36 -22.80 -2.24 -7.03
N LEU A 37 -23.62 -2.68 -6.05
CA LEU A 37 -24.64 -3.71 -6.27
C LEU A 37 -25.93 -3.14 -6.86
N LYS A 38 -26.11 -1.81 -6.86
CA LYS A 38 -27.36 -1.19 -7.30
C LYS A 38 -27.70 -1.56 -8.74
N GLY A 39 -28.81 -2.28 -8.88
CA GLY A 39 -29.30 -2.76 -10.16
C GLY A 39 -28.66 -4.06 -10.67
N LEU A 40 -27.73 -4.69 -9.92
CA LEU A 40 -27.27 -6.04 -10.23
C LEU A 40 -28.17 -7.07 -9.53
N GLU A 41 -28.58 -8.09 -10.31
CA GLU A 41 -29.32 -9.25 -9.80
C GLU A 41 -28.39 -10.44 -9.43
N HIS A 42 -27.07 -10.22 -9.50
CA HIS A 42 -26.03 -11.21 -9.24
C HIS A 42 -24.82 -10.58 -8.58
N GLU A 43 -23.89 -11.40 -8.07
CA GLU A 43 -22.58 -10.92 -7.61
C GLU A 43 -21.82 -10.19 -8.72
N PRO A 44 -21.06 -9.11 -8.40
CA PRO A 44 -20.33 -8.34 -9.39
C PRO A 44 -19.39 -9.21 -10.23
N LYS A 45 -19.36 -8.94 -11.53
CA LYS A 45 -18.47 -9.55 -12.50
C LYS A 45 -17.74 -8.46 -13.28
N ILE A 46 -16.60 -8.80 -13.84
CA ILE A 46 -15.84 -7.81 -14.64
C ILE A 46 -16.66 -7.29 -15.85
N THR A 47 -17.60 -8.06 -16.36
CA THR A 47 -18.51 -7.68 -17.44
C THR A 47 -19.54 -6.61 -17.06
N ASP A 48 -19.73 -6.34 -15.75
CA ASP A 48 -20.61 -5.27 -15.27
C ASP A 48 -19.95 -3.88 -15.37
N PHE A 49 -18.69 -3.86 -15.79
CA PHE A 49 -17.88 -2.66 -15.91
C PHE A 49 -17.34 -2.50 -17.33
N THR A 50 -17.43 -1.29 -17.84
CA THR A 50 -16.79 -0.90 -19.11
C THR A 50 -15.42 -0.32 -18.81
N LEU A 51 -14.39 -0.86 -19.46
CA LEU A 51 -13.03 -0.34 -19.37
C LEU A 51 -12.93 1.04 -20.04
N ILE A 52 -12.41 2.04 -19.29
CA ILE A 52 -12.13 3.36 -19.83
C ILE A 52 -10.65 3.45 -20.24
N LYS A 53 -9.73 3.14 -19.30
CA LYS A 53 -8.28 3.14 -19.55
C LYS A 53 -7.53 2.35 -18.49
N GLU A 54 -6.30 1.99 -18.79
CA GLU A 54 -5.35 1.51 -17.78
C GLU A 54 -4.76 2.68 -16.99
N LEU A 55 -4.74 2.56 -15.67
CA LEU A 55 -4.15 3.56 -14.76
C LEU A 55 -2.70 3.23 -14.42
N GLY A 56 -2.33 1.95 -14.43
CA GLY A 56 -0.96 1.50 -14.18
C GLY A 56 -0.85 -0.01 -14.05
N THR A 57 0.40 -0.49 -14.11
CA THR A 57 0.77 -1.89 -13.89
C THR A 57 1.75 -1.94 -12.74
N GLY A 58 1.45 -2.71 -11.71
CA GLY A 58 2.30 -2.93 -10.54
C GLY A 58 2.80 -4.38 -10.45
N SER A 59 3.61 -4.65 -9.44
CA SER A 59 4.18 -5.98 -9.17
C SER A 59 3.12 -7.06 -8.98
N PHE A 60 1.92 -6.69 -8.56
CA PHE A 60 0.83 -7.61 -8.21
C PHE A 60 -0.32 -7.62 -9.20
N GLY A 61 -0.30 -6.81 -10.27
CA GLY A 61 -1.37 -6.77 -11.24
C GLY A 61 -1.53 -5.43 -11.93
N ARG A 62 -2.67 -5.26 -12.62
CA ARG A 62 -3.02 -4.07 -13.40
C ARG A 62 -4.10 -3.28 -12.68
N VAL A 63 -4.02 -1.96 -12.72
CA VAL A 63 -5.07 -1.07 -12.22
C VAL A 63 -5.77 -0.42 -13.40
N LEU A 64 -7.09 -0.56 -13.45
CA LEU A 64 -7.96 -0.15 -14.53
C LEU A 64 -8.94 0.91 -14.05
N LEU A 65 -9.12 1.99 -14.80
CA LEU A 65 -10.27 2.86 -14.64
C LEU A 65 -11.45 2.25 -15.41
N VAL A 66 -12.52 2.02 -14.69
CA VAL A 66 -13.74 1.42 -15.24
C VAL A 66 -14.97 2.25 -14.89
N GLN A 67 -16.00 2.10 -15.69
CA GLN A 67 -17.33 2.65 -15.43
C GLN A 67 -18.32 1.51 -15.21
N HIS A 68 -19.08 1.56 -14.13
CA HIS A 68 -20.14 0.60 -13.85
C HIS A 68 -21.30 0.81 -14.83
N ASN A 69 -21.71 -0.23 -15.56
CA ASN A 69 -22.63 -0.13 -16.70
C ASN A 69 -24.01 0.42 -16.34
N ILE A 70 -24.50 0.17 -15.12
CA ILE A 70 -25.83 0.60 -14.68
C ILE A 70 -25.76 2.00 -14.05
N THR A 71 -24.89 2.17 -13.03
CA THR A 71 -24.86 3.41 -12.25
C THR A 71 -24.04 4.52 -12.90
N GLN A 72 -23.25 4.21 -13.94
CA GLN A 72 -22.29 5.10 -14.61
C GLN A 72 -21.20 5.66 -13.66
N ALA A 73 -21.10 5.14 -12.45
CA ALA A 73 -20.06 5.51 -11.49
C ALA A 73 -18.70 4.96 -11.93
N GLN A 74 -17.65 5.74 -11.69
CA GLN A 74 -16.28 5.35 -12.02
C GLN A 74 -15.57 4.73 -10.81
N TYR A 75 -14.81 3.68 -11.06
CA TYR A 75 -14.02 2.95 -10.07
C TYR A 75 -12.61 2.66 -10.59
N ALA A 76 -11.67 2.51 -9.68
CA ALA A 76 -10.39 1.88 -9.98
C ALA A 76 -10.50 0.39 -9.64
N ILE A 77 -10.26 -0.50 -10.63
CA ILE A 77 -10.22 -1.93 -10.39
C ILE A 77 -8.78 -2.42 -10.46
N LYS A 78 -8.24 -2.95 -9.33
CA LYS A 78 -6.96 -3.66 -9.29
C LYS A 78 -7.23 -5.13 -9.60
N ALA A 79 -6.76 -5.59 -10.78
CA ALA A 79 -6.90 -6.97 -11.23
C ALA A 79 -5.58 -7.72 -10.94
N ILE A 80 -5.64 -8.74 -10.08
CA ILE A 80 -4.50 -9.53 -9.61
C ILE A 80 -4.63 -10.93 -10.17
N ASP A 81 -3.63 -11.36 -10.95
CA ASP A 81 -3.59 -12.71 -11.54
C ASP A 81 -3.40 -13.76 -10.42
N LYS A 82 -4.32 -14.71 -10.32
CA LYS A 82 -4.27 -15.79 -9.32
C LYS A 82 -3.02 -16.68 -9.47
N ARG A 83 -2.44 -16.75 -10.67
CA ARG A 83 -1.20 -17.49 -10.93
C ARG A 83 0.01 -16.80 -10.31
N SER A 84 -0.02 -15.48 -10.15
CA SER A 84 1.03 -14.73 -9.45
C SER A 84 1.08 -15.06 -7.94
N GLN A 85 0.06 -15.76 -7.42
CA GLN A 85 -0.01 -16.22 -6.03
C GLN A 85 0.34 -17.72 -5.93
N ALA A 86 1.35 -18.15 -6.68
CA ALA A 86 1.71 -19.56 -6.80
C ALA A 86 2.17 -20.17 -5.47
N ASN A 87 2.76 -19.37 -4.57
CA ASN A 87 3.23 -19.84 -3.28
C ASN A 87 2.31 -19.42 -2.12
N ILE A 88 2.38 -20.16 -1.02
CA ILE A 88 1.57 -19.96 0.19
C ILE A 88 1.78 -18.54 0.76
N GLN A 89 3.00 -18.01 0.70
CA GLN A 89 3.34 -16.71 1.27
C GLN A 89 2.63 -15.56 0.53
N GLU A 90 2.56 -15.62 -0.80
CA GLU A 90 1.87 -14.63 -1.63
C GLU A 90 0.37 -14.62 -1.35
N ARG A 91 -0.24 -15.81 -1.18
CA ARG A 91 -1.65 -15.93 -0.79
C ARG A 91 -1.95 -15.33 0.59
N ILE A 92 -1.02 -15.49 1.54
CA ILE A 92 -1.15 -14.90 2.88
C ILE A 92 -1.10 -13.36 2.78
N TYR A 93 -0.17 -12.80 1.99
CA TYR A 93 -0.07 -11.36 1.79
C TYR A 93 -1.33 -10.79 1.13
N PHE A 94 -1.81 -11.45 0.10
CA PHE A 94 -3.02 -11.07 -0.62
C PHE A 94 -4.26 -11.03 0.28
N ARG A 95 -4.53 -12.11 1.03
CA ARG A 95 -5.66 -12.16 1.97
C ARG A 95 -5.55 -11.06 3.03
N ARG A 96 -4.34 -10.81 3.50
CA ARG A 96 -4.08 -9.75 4.48
C ARG A 96 -4.33 -8.36 3.90
N GLU A 97 -3.97 -8.11 2.66
CA GLU A 97 -4.27 -6.85 1.98
C GLU A 97 -5.78 -6.59 1.97
N ILE A 98 -6.58 -7.59 1.59
CA ILE A 98 -8.04 -7.51 1.62
C ILE A 98 -8.55 -7.20 3.04
N GLU A 99 -8.14 -7.99 4.03
CA GLU A 99 -8.56 -7.84 5.43
C GLU A 99 -8.23 -6.44 5.97
N ILE A 100 -7.00 -5.97 5.72
CA ILE A 100 -6.55 -4.64 6.12
C ILE A 100 -7.42 -3.56 5.46
N MET A 101 -7.60 -3.61 4.14
CA MET A 101 -8.33 -2.58 3.41
C MET A 101 -9.81 -2.48 3.82
N TYR A 102 -10.46 -3.60 4.15
CA TYR A 102 -11.84 -3.57 4.66
C TYR A 102 -11.99 -2.91 6.02
N ARG A 103 -10.95 -2.93 6.83
CA ARG A 103 -10.96 -2.33 8.17
C ARG A 103 -10.69 -0.83 8.16
N ILE A 104 -10.15 -0.31 7.05
CA ILE A 104 -9.70 1.08 6.97
C ILE A 104 -10.82 1.96 6.42
N HIS A 105 -11.24 2.94 7.25
CA HIS A 105 -12.18 3.97 6.84
C HIS A 105 -11.61 5.33 7.25
N HIS A 106 -10.87 5.98 6.34
CA HIS A 106 -10.22 7.24 6.60
C HIS A 106 -10.20 8.13 5.35
N PRO A 107 -10.43 9.46 5.46
CA PRO A 107 -10.51 10.36 4.29
C PRO A 107 -9.22 10.40 3.47
N ASN A 108 -8.06 10.16 4.09
CA ASN A 108 -6.76 10.16 3.44
C ASN A 108 -6.24 8.74 3.10
N VAL A 109 -7.15 7.76 2.99
CA VAL A 109 -6.86 6.42 2.49
C VAL A 109 -7.82 6.09 1.37
N VAL A 110 -7.33 5.48 0.30
CA VAL A 110 -8.16 4.99 -0.81
C VAL A 110 -9.12 3.92 -0.29
N LYS A 111 -10.41 4.13 -0.50
CA LYS A 111 -11.45 3.22 -0.02
C LYS A 111 -11.51 1.97 -0.89
N LEU A 112 -11.56 0.80 -0.25
CA LEU A 112 -12.00 -0.43 -0.88
C LEU A 112 -13.53 -0.52 -0.77
N PHE A 113 -14.21 -0.67 -1.90
CA PHE A 113 -15.65 -0.87 -1.93
C PHE A 113 -16.03 -2.34 -1.86
N GLY A 114 -15.22 -3.22 -2.40
CA GLY A 114 -15.46 -4.64 -2.42
C GLY A 114 -14.45 -5.39 -3.26
N HIS A 115 -14.58 -6.69 -3.33
CA HIS A 115 -13.81 -7.53 -4.23
C HIS A 115 -14.70 -8.64 -4.81
N PHE A 116 -14.31 -9.15 -5.95
CA PHE A 116 -14.89 -10.35 -6.57
C PHE A 116 -13.80 -11.09 -7.34
N GLU A 117 -14.09 -12.29 -7.79
CA GLU A 117 -13.11 -13.09 -8.51
C GLU A 117 -13.73 -13.90 -9.65
N ASP A 118 -12.91 -14.20 -10.65
CA ASP A 118 -13.20 -15.21 -11.67
C ASP A 118 -12.16 -16.34 -11.61
N ASN A 119 -12.12 -17.18 -12.63
CA ASN A 119 -11.16 -18.30 -12.68
C ASN A 119 -9.70 -17.86 -12.78
N THR A 120 -9.42 -16.65 -13.25
CA THR A 120 -8.06 -16.15 -13.56
C THR A 120 -7.62 -15.04 -12.63
N TYR A 121 -8.51 -14.12 -12.29
CA TYR A 121 -8.20 -12.90 -11.55
C TYR A 121 -9.03 -12.76 -10.28
N CYS A 122 -8.46 -12.02 -9.31
CA CYS A 122 -9.19 -11.39 -8.24
C CYS A 122 -9.19 -9.88 -8.47
N TYR A 123 -10.34 -9.24 -8.27
CA TYR A 123 -10.59 -7.84 -8.60
C TYR A 123 -10.96 -7.06 -7.33
N PHE A 124 -10.20 -5.99 -7.03
CA PHE A 124 -10.54 -5.04 -5.98
C PHE A 124 -11.25 -3.83 -6.59
N ILE A 125 -12.44 -3.55 -6.13
CA ILE A 125 -13.21 -2.35 -6.54
C ILE A 125 -12.85 -1.24 -5.56
N MET A 126 -12.12 -0.25 -6.03
CA MET A 126 -11.57 0.83 -5.21
C MET A 126 -12.10 2.19 -5.66
N GLU A 127 -12.00 3.15 -4.76
CA GLU A 127 -12.20 4.57 -5.05
C GLU A 127 -11.25 5.02 -6.18
N TYR A 128 -11.81 5.66 -7.21
CA TYR A 128 -11.02 6.29 -8.26
C TYR A 128 -10.60 7.70 -7.83
N ILE A 129 -9.31 7.99 -7.92
CA ILE A 129 -8.71 9.29 -7.60
C ILE A 129 -8.14 9.88 -8.89
N GLU A 130 -8.75 10.97 -9.37
CA GLU A 130 -8.56 11.50 -10.71
C GLU A 130 -7.21 12.18 -10.96
N GLY A 131 -6.56 12.75 -9.91
CA GLY A 131 -5.30 13.47 -10.04
C GLY A 131 -4.07 12.55 -10.17
N GLY A 132 -4.25 11.24 -10.06
CA GLY A 132 -3.16 10.26 -10.14
C GLY A 132 -2.21 10.32 -8.95
N ASN A 133 -1.02 9.72 -9.08
CA ASN A 133 -0.04 9.67 -8.00
C ASN A 133 0.85 10.93 -7.96
N ILE A 134 1.41 11.21 -6.76
CA ILE A 134 2.22 12.41 -6.56
C ILE A 134 3.61 12.34 -7.20
N TYR A 135 4.01 11.20 -7.75
CA TYR A 135 5.26 11.06 -8.48
C TYR A 135 5.37 12.05 -9.65
N SER A 136 4.25 12.35 -10.31
CA SER A 136 4.18 13.32 -11.39
C SER A 136 4.42 14.77 -10.93
N TYR A 137 4.30 15.04 -9.63
CA TYR A 137 4.51 16.34 -9.00
C TYR A 137 5.87 16.50 -8.35
N VAL A 138 6.68 15.44 -8.29
CA VAL A 138 8.07 15.54 -7.83
C VAL A 138 8.83 16.49 -8.75
N PRO A 139 9.54 17.50 -8.22
CA PRO A 139 10.27 18.48 -9.02
C PRO A 139 11.25 17.81 -9.99
N LYS A 140 11.23 18.24 -11.26
CA LYS A 140 12.14 17.74 -12.30
C LYS A 140 13.01 18.89 -12.79
N ASN A 141 14.32 18.67 -12.88
CA ASN A 141 15.27 19.70 -13.32
C ASN A 141 15.16 21.02 -12.51
N GLY A 142 14.85 20.93 -11.22
CA GLY A 142 14.67 22.09 -10.35
C GLY A 142 13.34 22.85 -10.52
N ILE A 143 12.45 22.38 -11.41
CA ILE A 143 11.14 23.00 -11.65
C ILE A 143 10.10 22.35 -10.72
N ARG A 144 9.54 23.14 -9.82
CA ARG A 144 8.42 22.76 -8.96
C ARG A 144 7.09 22.98 -9.66
N THR A 145 6.22 21.98 -9.57
CA THR A 145 4.85 22.04 -10.09
C THR A 145 3.82 22.34 -8.99
N ILE A 146 4.20 22.18 -7.72
CA ILE A 146 3.37 22.46 -6.54
C ILE A 146 4.11 23.36 -5.55
N SER A 147 3.36 24.18 -4.83
CA SER A 147 3.91 25.11 -3.84
C SER A 147 4.33 24.39 -2.55
N THR A 148 5.15 25.04 -1.73
CA THR A 148 5.54 24.52 -0.41
C THR A 148 4.31 24.29 0.50
N GLN A 149 3.30 25.13 0.41
CA GLN A 149 2.04 24.99 1.15
C GLN A 149 1.27 23.74 0.71
N GLN A 150 1.26 23.45 -0.60
CA GLN A 150 0.64 22.22 -1.11
C GLN A 150 1.41 20.99 -0.65
N VAL A 151 2.76 21.01 -0.68
CA VAL A 151 3.57 19.93 -0.11
C VAL A 151 3.25 19.72 1.36
N ALA A 152 3.18 20.80 2.15
CA ALA A 152 2.82 20.69 3.58
C ALA A 152 1.43 20.09 3.79
N SER A 153 0.44 20.45 2.96
CA SER A 153 -0.91 19.87 3.02
C SER A 153 -0.90 18.38 2.67
N ILE A 154 -0.21 17.98 1.62
CA ILE A 154 -0.06 16.58 1.21
C ILE A 154 0.58 15.75 2.32
N ILE A 155 1.68 16.23 2.89
CA ILE A 155 2.38 15.53 3.97
C ILE A 155 1.50 15.44 5.23
N LYS A 156 0.73 16.48 5.56
CA LYS A 156 -0.25 16.45 6.64
C LYS A 156 -1.28 15.33 6.42
N ASP A 157 -1.81 15.20 5.21
CA ASP A 157 -2.78 14.17 4.85
C ASP A 157 -2.17 12.75 4.99
N VAL A 158 -0.92 12.57 4.51
CA VAL A 158 -0.19 11.29 4.65
C VAL A 158 0.06 10.96 6.12
N ILE A 159 0.46 11.96 6.94
CA ILE A 159 0.63 11.79 8.40
C ILE A 159 -0.70 11.41 9.04
N SER A 160 -1.81 12.05 8.66
CA SER A 160 -3.15 11.74 9.18
C SER A 160 -3.54 10.29 8.91
N ALA A 161 -3.33 9.81 7.67
CA ALA A 161 -3.57 8.42 7.29
C ALA A 161 -2.69 7.45 8.12
N THR A 162 -1.39 7.73 8.19
CA THR A 162 -0.41 6.90 8.90
C THR A 162 -0.71 6.85 10.39
N TYR A 163 -1.03 7.99 10.99
CA TYR A 163 -1.44 8.07 12.40
C TYR A 163 -2.66 7.19 12.66
N PHE A 164 -3.69 7.27 11.81
CA PHE A 164 -4.88 6.42 11.91
C PHE A 164 -4.51 4.93 11.87
N LEU A 165 -3.68 4.50 10.91
CA LEU A 165 -3.25 3.10 10.77
C LEU A 165 -2.51 2.60 12.01
N HIS A 166 -1.59 3.40 12.55
CA HIS A 166 -0.79 3.05 13.73
C HIS A 166 -1.62 2.96 15.02
N HIS A 167 -2.79 3.64 15.09
CA HIS A 167 -3.69 3.62 16.24
C HIS A 167 -4.89 2.67 16.08
N MET A 168 -4.92 1.88 15.01
CA MET A 168 -5.90 0.79 14.88
C MET A 168 -5.61 -0.33 15.89
N ASN A 169 -6.59 -1.20 16.12
CA ASN A 169 -6.42 -2.39 16.96
C ASN A 169 -6.71 -3.68 16.17
N PRO A 170 -5.71 -4.51 15.85
CA PRO A 170 -4.27 -4.28 16.03
C PRO A 170 -3.74 -3.16 15.12
N PRO A 171 -2.62 -2.49 15.49
CA PRO A 171 -1.99 -1.46 14.69
C PRO A 171 -1.49 -2.00 13.34
N ILE A 172 -1.55 -1.17 12.30
CA ILE A 172 -1.14 -1.50 10.93
C ILE A 172 0.05 -0.64 10.54
N ILE A 173 1.11 -1.25 10.00
CA ILE A 173 2.25 -0.58 9.37
C ILE A 173 2.08 -0.67 7.85
N HIS A 174 2.27 0.45 7.13
CA HIS A 174 2.14 0.48 5.66
C HIS A 174 3.39 -0.09 4.95
N ARG A 175 4.60 0.35 5.32
CA ARG A 175 5.92 -0.11 4.87
C ARG A 175 6.31 0.21 3.41
N ASP A 176 5.46 0.88 2.65
CA ASP A 176 5.76 1.28 1.27
C ASP A 176 5.19 2.69 0.96
N ILE A 177 5.34 3.64 1.90
CA ILE A 177 4.98 5.04 1.68
C ILE A 177 6.02 5.66 0.75
N LYS A 178 5.58 6.08 -0.47
CA LYS A 178 6.39 6.67 -1.53
C LYS A 178 5.51 7.44 -2.51
N PRO A 179 6.06 8.26 -3.42
CA PRO A 179 5.26 9.08 -4.35
C PRO A 179 4.24 8.30 -5.19
N GLU A 180 4.58 7.06 -5.58
CA GLU A 180 3.71 6.22 -6.40
C GLU A 180 2.46 5.75 -5.64
N ASN A 181 2.56 5.64 -4.31
CA ASN A 181 1.51 5.11 -3.43
C ASN A 181 0.72 6.22 -2.70
N VAL A 182 0.88 7.47 -3.10
CA VAL A 182 0.07 8.61 -2.64
C VAL A 182 -0.63 9.22 -3.84
N LEU A 183 -1.96 9.16 -3.86
CA LEU A 183 -2.80 9.72 -4.92
C LEU A 183 -3.31 11.11 -4.51
N LEU A 184 -3.53 11.98 -5.50
CA LEU A 184 -4.13 13.30 -5.29
C LEU A 184 -5.49 13.39 -5.95
N SER A 185 -6.48 13.90 -5.20
CA SER A 185 -7.76 14.32 -5.78
C SER A 185 -7.58 15.61 -6.59
N SER A 186 -8.61 16.02 -7.35
CA SER A 186 -8.66 17.31 -8.04
C SER A 186 -8.50 18.49 -7.07
N GLY A 187 -8.95 18.32 -5.82
CA GLY A 187 -8.77 19.30 -4.74
C GLY A 187 -7.41 19.22 -4.02
N MET A 188 -6.42 18.51 -4.54
CA MET A 188 -5.09 18.31 -3.94
C MET A 188 -5.10 17.59 -2.57
N GLN A 189 -6.19 16.92 -2.20
CA GLN A 189 -6.23 16.05 -1.03
C GLN A 189 -5.46 14.78 -1.32
N ALA A 190 -4.53 14.42 -0.43
CA ALA A 190 -3.75 13.20 -0.58
C ALA A 190 -4.47 11.99 0.03
N LYS A 191 -4.37 10.85 -0.68
CA LYS A 191 -4.87 9.55 -0.24
C LYS A 191 -3.81 8.48 -0.41
N LEU A 192 -3.53 7.76 0.67
CA LEU A 192 -2.60 6.62 0.69
C LEU A 192 -3.26 5.40 0.07
N THR A 193 -2.50 4.66 -0.75
CA THR A 193 -2.95 3.44 -1.45
C THR A 193 -1.89 2.35 -1.42
N ASP A 194 -2.23 1.17 -1.94
CA ASP A 194 -1.37 -0.01 -2.07
C ASP A 194 -0.88 -0.59 -0.73
N PHE A 195 -1.72 -1.44 -0.14
CA PHE A 195 -1.48 -2.12 1.13
C PHE A 195 -0.81 -3.50 0.98
N GLY A 196 -0.30 -3.83 -0.21
CA GLY A 196 0.30 -5.13 -0.52
C GLY A 196 1.49 -5.50 0.36
N TRP A 197 2.20 -4.53 0.91
CA TRP A 197 3.27 -4.72 1.89
C TRP A 197 2.85 -4.46 3.33
N SER A 198 1.62 -4.04 3.57
CA SER A 198 1.13 -3.70 4.91
C SER A 198 1.03 -4.92 5.83
N ASN A 199 1.12 -4.69 7.13
CA ASN A 199 1.05 -5.75 8.11
C ASN A 199 0.61 -5.24 9.48
N TYR A 200 0.05 -6.14 10.29
CA TYR A 200 -0.26 -5.88 11.69
C TYR A 200 1.00 -5.86 12.56
N ILE A 201 1.03 -4.98 13.55
CA ILE A 201 2.04 -4.99 14.62
C ILE A 201 1.57 -5.95 15.71
N ASN A 202 2.36 -6.97 16.00
CA ASN A 202 2.17 -7.79 17.20
C ASN A 202 2.92 -7.12 18.36
N ILE A 203 2.22 -6.70 19.39
CA ILE A 203 2.80 -6.08 20.58
C ILE A 203 3.90 -7.00 21.15
N GLY A 204 5.13 -6.48 21.28
CA GLY A 204 6.28 -7.22 21.80
C GLY A 204 7.12 -7.97 20.76
N TYR A 205 6.74 -7.98 19.48
CA TYR A 205 7.53 -8.63 18.41
C TYR A 205 7.90 -7.64 17.32
N LYS A 206 9.19 -7.43 17.10
CA LYS A 206 9.69 -6.67 15.95
C LYS A 206 9.62 -7.49 14.67
N ARG A 207 9.29 -6.83 13.56
CA ARG A 207 9.27 -7.45 12.22
C ARG A 207 10.68 -7.51 11.66
N THR A 208 10.98 -8.56 10.89
CA THR A 208 12.28 -8.75 10.23
C THR A 208 12.17 -8.82 8.70
N THR A 209 10.96 -8.84 8.16
CA THR A 209 10.77 -8.90 6.70
C THR A 209 11.19 -7.59 6.04
N VAL A 210 12.22 -7.63 5.21
CA VAL A 210 12.66 -6.49 4.39
C VAL A 210 11.79 -6.43 3.15
N CYS A 211 11.02 -5.35 3.01
CA CYS A 211 10.12 -5.09 1.87
C CYS A 211 10.07 -3.60 1.60
N GLY A 212 9.52 -3.19 0.46
CA GLY A 212 9.41 -1.80 0.04
C GLY A 212 10.50 -1.39 -0.96
N THR A 213 10.45 -0.13 -1.37
CA THR A 213 11.36 0.47 -2.34
C THR A 213 12.71 0.77 -1.69
N PRO A 214 13.85 0.34 -2.24
CA PRO A 214 15.16 0.39 -1.57
C PRO A 214 15.57 1.74 -1.00
N ILE A 215 15.25 2.83 -1.69
CA ILE A 215 15.59 4.21 -1.26
C ILE A 215 14.77 4.65 -0.05
N TYR A 216 13.58 4.09 0.13
CA TYR A 216 12.67 4.37 1.22
C TYR A 216 12.87 3.47 2.45
N LEU A 217 13.77 2.46 2.36
CA LEU A 217 14.01 1.54 3.48
C LEU A 217 14.62 2.28 4.68
N ALA A 218 14.01 2.09 5.85
CA ALA A 218 14.57 2.59 7.10
C ALA A 218 15.86 1.83 7.49
N PRO A 219 16.81 2.46 8.21
CA PRO A 219 18.07 1.84 8.61
C PRO A 219 17.89 0.52 9.36
N GLU A 220 16.89 0.41 10.23
CA GLU A 220 16.58 -0.80 10.98
C GLU A 220 16.10 -1.96 10.08
N MET A 221 15.42 -1.65 8.96
CA MET A 221 15.05 -2.64 7.95
C MET A 221 16.29 -3.14 7.18
N ILE A 222 17.20 -2.23 6.83
CA ILE A 222 18.45 -2.56 6.13
C ILE A 222 19.36 -3.42 7.00
N ASN A 223 19.47 -3.09 8.28
CA ASN A 223 20.32 -3.77 9.24
C ASN A 223 19.68 -5.04 9.83
N ASN A 224 18.41 -5.32 9.45
CA ASN A 224 17.64 -6.47 9.93
C ASN A 224 17.57 -6.58 11.47
N THR A 225 17.51 -5.43 12.15
CA THR A 225 17.45 -5.36 13.64
C THR A 225 16.02 -5.48 14.18
N GLY A 226 15.06 -5.74 13.28
CA GLY A 226 13.63 -5.71 13.57
C GLY A 226 13.09 -4.28 13.61
N HIS A 227 11.88 -4.09 13.10
CA HIS A 227 11.25 -2.78 12.92
C HIS A 227 9.81 -2.75 13.45
N ASP A 228 9.34 -1.54 13.71
CA ASP A 228 8.00 -1.20 14.15
C ASP A 228 7.37 -0.14 13.21
N GLU A 229 6.34 0.56 13.68
CA GLU A 229 5.62 1.61 12.92
C GLU A 229 6.49 2.81 12.53
N LYS A 230 7.64 3.00 13.16
CA LYS A 230 8.53 4.14 12.89
C LYS A 230 9.13 4.11 11.50
N VAL A 231 9.13 2.95 10.83
CA VAL A 231 9.57 2.86 9.43
C VAL A 231 8.69 3.69 8.50
N ASP A 232 7.40 3.85 8.80
CA ASP A 232 6.51 4.71 8.01
C ASP A 232 6.87 6.19 8.21
N ILE A 233 7.26 6.59 9.42
CA ILE A 233 7.72 7.97 9.71
C ILE A 233 9.02 8.28 8.95
N TRP A 234 9.94 7.31 8.87
CA TRP A 234 11.12 7.43 8.01
C TRP A 234 10.74 7.64 6.54
N CYS A 235 9.83 6.83 6.01
CA CYS A 235 9.35 6.95 4.63
C CYS A 235 8.72 8.32 4.36
N ILE A 236 7.92 8.87 5.30
CA ILE A 236 7.35 10.22 5.20
C ILE A 236 8.46 11.28 5.13
N GLY A 237 9.53 11.13 5.91
CA GLY A 237 10.69 12.03 5.85
C GLY A 237 11.38 12.01 4.48
N VAL A 238 11.59 10.82 3.90
CA VAL A 238 12.16 10.66 2.55
C VAL A 238 11.22 11.26 1.50
N LEU A 239 9.91 11.01 1.60
CA LEU A 239 8.89 11.57 0.72
C LEU A 239 8.88 13.11 0.75
N LEU A 240 8.90 13.70 1.94
CA LEU A 240 8.98 15.16 2.10
C LEU A 240 10.23 15.71 1.44
N PHE A 241 11.40 15.09 1.68
CA PHE A 241 12.65 15.50 1.08
C PHE A 241 12.56 15.49 -0.46
N GLU A 242 12.05 14.41 -1.05
CA GLU A 242 11.92 14.26 -2.50
C GLU A 242 10.94 15.29 -3.10
N LEU A 243 9.80 15.53 -2.46
CA LEU A 243 8.82 16.54 -2.90
C LEU A 243 9.37 17.97 -2.79
N MET A 244 10.22 18.23 -1.80
CA MET A 244 10.83 19.56 -1.60
C MET A 244 12.00 19.82 -2.54
N THR A 245 12.76 18.79 -2.90
CA THR A 245 14.05 18.95 -3.58
C THR A 245 14.06 18.44 -5.02
N GLY A 246 13.17 17.50 -5.35
CA GLY A 246 13.16 16.81 -6.64
C GLY A 246 14.28 15.79 -6.80
N VAL A 247 15.06 15.53 -5.73
CA VAL A 247 16.13 14.54 -5.73
C VAL A 247 15.96 13.58 -4.56
N GLN A 248 16.52 12.40 -4.69
CA GLN A 248 16.53 11.41 -3.62
C GLN A 248 17.60 11.74 -2.58
N PRO A 249 17.33 11.54 -1.27
CA PRO A 249 18.28 11.89 -0.22
C PRO A 249 19.55 11.04 -0.24
N TRP A 250 19.51 9.88 -0.88
CA TRP A 250 20.62 8.94 -0.95
C TRP A 250 21.07 8.78 -2.39
N SER A 251 22.38 8.89 -2.64
CA SER A 251 23.00 8.61 -3.94
C SER A 251 23.70 7.24 -3.91
N GLY A 252 23.80 6.59 -5.06
CA GLY A 252 24.53 5.35 -5.24
C GLY A 252 24.31 4.77 -6.62
N THR A 253 25.36 4.12 -7.18
CA THR A 253 25.29 3.45 -8.48
C THR A 253 24.64 2.08 -8.41
N ASP A 254 24.51 1.54 -7.19
CA ASP A 254 23.95 0.24 -6.91
C ASP A 254 23.25 0.22 -5.53
N ILE A 255 22.43 -0.81 -5.32
CA ILE A 255 21.64 -0.94 -4.10
C ILE A 255 22.47 -1.09 -2.81
N ARG A 256 23.70 -1.63 -2.90
CA ARG A 256 24.58 -1.80 -1.73
C ARG A 256 25.08 -0.45 -1.27
N THR A 257 25.50 0.39 -2.22
CA THR A 257 25.93 1.78 -1.96
C THR A 257 24.80 2.62 -1.36
N VAL A 258 23.57 2.51 -1.91
CA VAL A 258 22.40 3.20 -1.37
C VAL A 258 22.15 2.76 0.08
N LYS A 259 22.08 1.45 0.36
CA LYS A 259 21.89 0.92 1.71
C LYS A 259 23.00 1.37 2.68
N HIS A 260 24.25 1.41 2.22
CA HIS A 260 25.37 1.90 3.02
C HIS A 260 25.20 3.39 3.38
N ASN A 261 24.79 4.23 2.41
CA ASN A 261 24.56 5.66 2.63
C ASN A 261 23.39 5.91 3.58
N ILE A 262 22.31 5.14 3.46
CA ILE A 262 21.17 5.19 4.40
C ILE A 262 21.63 4.84 5.82
N SER A 263 22.33 3.71 6.01
CA SER A 263 22.78 3.27 7.33
C SER A 263 23.74 4.26 8.00
N ARG A 264 24.40 5.13 7.24
CA ARG A 264 25.30 6.17 7.74
C ARG A 264 24.68 7.56 7.73
N LEU A 265 23.42 7.70 7.36
CA LEU A 265 22.71 8.99 7.22
C LEU A 265 23.47 9.98 6.32
N LYS A 266 24.13 9.46 5.27
CA LYS A 266 24.87 10.29 4.31
C LYS A 266 23.90 10.90 3.32
N ILE A 267 23.25 12.01 3.70
CA ILE A 267 22.25 12.71 2.90
C ILE A 267 22.93 13.55 1.82
N ASN A 268 22.40 13.49 0.60
CA ASN A 268 22.81 14.31 -0.52
C ASN A 268 21.97 15.60 -0.55
N TRP A 269 22.41 16.61 0.21
CA TRP A 269 21.74 17.91 0.25
C TRP A 269 21.91 18.68 -1.06
N PRO A 270 20.82 19.19 -1.66
CA PRO A 270 20.95 20.10 -2.80
C PRO A 270 21.64 21.40 -2.40
N LYS A 271 22.55 21.91 -3.26
CA LYS A 271 23.31 23.13 -3.00
C LYS A 271 22.45 24.37 -2.68
N ASN A 272 21.23 24.40 -3.13
CA ASN A 272 20.29 25.53 -2.93
C ASN A 272 19.50 25.46 -1.59
N MET A 273 19.75 24.49 -0.74
CA MET A 273 19.14 24.35 0.59
C MET A 273 20.07 24.76 1.73
N GLU A 274 21.29 25.24 1.43
CA GLU A 274 22.27 25.68 2.43
C GLU A 274 22.09 27.15 2.89
N ASN A 275 20.94 27.77 2.52
CA ASN A 275 20.62 29.16 2.93
C ASN A 275 19.26 29.24 3.64
#